data_809254757a6435fa855220657c7ea275
#
_entry.id   809254757a6435fa855220657c7ea275
#
_cell.length_a   1.000
_cell.length_b   1.000
_cell.length_c   1.000
_cell.angle_alpha   90.00
_cell.angle_beta   90.00
_cell.angle_gamma   90.00
#
_symmetry.space_group_name_H-M   'P 1'
#
loop_
_entity.id
_entity.type
_entity.pdbx_description
1 polymer ?
#
loop_
_entity_poly.entity_id
_entity_poly.type
_entity_poly.pdbx_seq_one_letter_code
_entity_poly.pdbx_strand_id
1 'polypeptide(L)'
;VYLVDTDVISEIRKGDKANAGVRAFFADASRESVDLYLSVVTVGELRQGVERIRHRGDDAQAKRLGRWLKQVTTIYPESILPFDEETAHVWGRLRVPNPENPLDKQIAATALIHDLTVVTRNTDHFAPTGARLLNPFS
;
A
#
# COMPACT_ATOMS: atom_id res chain seq x y z
N VAL A 1 -3.55 -7.81 -10.15
CA VAL A 1 -2.17 -8.19 -10.47
C VAL A 1 -1.17 -7.59 -9.50
N TYR A 2 -1.39 -6.34 -9.09
CA TYR A 2 -0.48 -5.63 -8.18
C TYR A 2 -1.15 -5.28 -6.87
N LEU A 3 -0.41 -5.43 -5.78
CA LEU A 3 -0.79 -4.90 -4.46
C LEU A 3 0.11 -3.69 -4.19
N VAL A 4 -0.49 -2.51 -4.14
CA VAL A 4 0.25 -1.24 -4.04
C VAL A 4 0.52 -0.93 -2.58
N ASP A 5 1.80 -0.81 -2.21
CA ASP A 5 2.19 -0.51 -0.84
C ASP A 5 1.89 0.96 -0.49
N THR A 6 1.83 1.22 0.80
CA THR A 6 1.48 2.53 1.37
C THR A 6 2.35 3.66 0.83
N ASP A 7 3.67 3.43 0.70
CA ASP A 7 4.60 4.46 0.23
C ASP A 7 4.32 4.89 -1.21
N VAL A 8 3.89 3.94 -2.05
CA VAL A 8 3.60 4.20 -3.46
C VAL A 8 2.28 4.95 -3.63
N ILE A 9 1.22 4.52 -2.91
CA ILE A 9 -0.07 5.21 -2.98
C ILE A 9 0.02 6.61 -2.37
N SER A 10 0.85 6.79 -1.34
CA SER A 10 1.10 8.12 -0.77
C SER A 10 1.85 9.01 -1.75
N GLU A 11 2.76 8.44 -2.53
CA GLU A 11 3.52 9.22 -3.53
C GLU A 11 2.62 9.73 -4.64
N ILE A 12 1.76 8.88 -5.20
CA ILE A 12 0.90 9.28 -6.33
C ILE A 12 -0.07 10.40 -5.95
N ARG A 13 -0.41 10.54 -4.66
CA ARG A 13 -1.25 11.63 -4.16
C ARG A 13 -0.68 13.02 -4.51
N LYS A 14 0.63 13.12 -4.68
CA LYS A 14 1.30 14.40 -4.98
C LYS A 14 0.99 14.90 -6.40
N GLY A 15 0.33 14.11 -7.22
CA GLY A 15 -0.03 14.52 -8.59
C GLY A 15 1.20 14.77 -9.45
N ASP A 16 1.29 15.95 -10.08
CA ASP A 16 2.40 16.29 -10.97
C ASP A 16 3.75 16.35 -10.26
N LYS A 17 3.75 16.48 -8.93
CA LYS A 17 4.96 16.51 -8.11
C LYS A 17 5.42 15.13 -7.67
N ALA A 18 4.65 14.08 -8.00
CA ALA A 18 5.02 12.72 -7.67
C ALA A 18 6.24 12.28 -8.47
N ASN A 19 6.94 11.29 -7.94
CA ASN A 19 8.08 10.66 -8.62
C ASN A 19 7.66 10.23 -10.04
N ALA A 20 8.51 10.50 -11.03
CA ALA A 20 8.20 10.24 -12.44
C ALA A 20 7.93 8.75 -12.72
N GLY A 21 8.71 7.85 -12.11
CA GLY A 21 8.51 6.41 -12.27
C GLY A 21 7.19 5.94 -11.68
N VAL A 22 6.81 6.48 -10.52
CA VAL A 22 5.52 6.18 -9.91
C VAL A 22 4.36 6.67 -10.79
N ARG A 23 4.46 7.88 -11.31
CA ARG A 23 3.44 8.39 -12.25
C ARG A 23 3.31 7.51 -13.49
N ALA A 24 4.45 7.08 -14.05
CA ALA A 24 4.47 6.20 -15.22
C ALA A 24 3.82 4.85 -14.89
N PHE A 25 4.10 4.29 -13.73
CA PHE A 25 3.49 3.02 -13.30
C PHE A 25 1.96 3.10 -13.29
N PHE A 26 1.40 4.13 -12.68
CA PHE A 26 -0.06 4.29 -12.61
C PHE A 26 -0.67 4.58 -13.98
N ALA A 27 0.00 5.39 -14.80
CA ALA A 27 -0.47 5.68 -16.16
C ALA A 27 -0.50 4.42 -17.02
N ASP A 28 0.54 3.60 -16.94
CA ASP A 28 0.62 2.35 -17.70
C ASP A 28 -0.45 1.36 -17.22
N ALA A 29 -0.64 1.24 -15.92
CA ALA A 29 -1.66 0.36 -15.36
C ALA A 29 -3.07 0.78 -15.82
N SER A 30 -3.34 2.07 -15.83
CA SER A 30 -4.63 2.60 -16.31
C SER A 30 -4.83 2.33 -17.79
N ARG A 31 -3.81 2.63 -18.61
CA ARG A 31 -3.88 2.42 -20.06
C ARG A 31 -4.10 0.96 -20.42
N GLU A 32 -3.47 0.05 -19.69
CA GLU A 32 -3.55 -1.39 -19.93
C GLU A 32 -4.67 -2.07 -19.15
N SER A 33 -5.47 -1.31 -18.41
CA SER A 33 -6.58 -1.82 -17.58
C SER A 33 -6.13 -2.90 -16.62
N VAL A 34 -4.95 -2.72 -16.01
CA VAL A 34 -4.39 -3.67 -15.04
C VAL A 34 -5.02 -3.42 -13.67
N ASP A 35 -5.46 -4.49 -12.99
CA ASP A 35 -6.06 -4.39 -11.67
C ASP A 35 -5.02 -4.04 -10.61
N LEU A 36 -5.31 -3.00 -9.83
CA LEU A 36 -4.52 -2.56 -8.68
C LEU A 36 -5.32 -2.77 -7.41
N TYR A 37 -4.67 -3.33 -6.39
CA TYR A 37 -5.30 -3.62 -5.10
C TYR A 37 -4.53 -2.94 -3.98
N LEU A 38 -5.24 -2.69 -2.87
CA LEU A 38 -4.67 -2.21 -1.62
C LEU A 38 -4.99 -3.19 -0.51
N SER A 39 -4.06 -3.33 0.44
CA SER A 39 -4.35 -4.03 1.69
C SER A 39 -5.17 -3.12 2.61
N VAL A 40 -6.07 -3.70 3.39
CA VAL A 40 -6.76 -2.96 4.46
C VAL A 40 -5.76 -2.38 5.46
N VAL A 41 -4.59 -3.00 5.62
CA VAL A 41 -3.48 -2.48 6.44
C VAL A 41 -2.99 -1.14 5.90
N THR A 42 -2.87 -1.01 4.58
CA THR A 42 -2.50 0.26 3.93
C THR A 42 -3.52 1.34 4.25
N VAL A 43 -4.80 1.02 4.22
CA VAL A 43 -5.85 1.97 4.61
C VAL A 43 -5.61 2.49 6.04
N GLY A 44 -5.28 1.57 6.96
CA GLY A 44 -4.96 1.95 8.34
C GLY A 44 -3.73 2.83 8.45
N GLU A 45 -2.67 2.53 7.69
CA GLU A 45 -1.46 3.36 7.69
C GLU A 45 -1.73 4.76 7.12
N LEU A 46 -2.54 4.86 6.07
CA LEU A 46 -2.92 6.15 5.50
C LEU A 46 -3.74 6.97 6.50
N ARG A 47 -4.68 6.33 7.21
CA ARG A 47 -5.44 6.99 8.27
C ARG A 47 -4.52 7.49 9.38
N GLN A 48 -3.56 6.67 9.80
CA GLN A 48 -2.59 7.08 10.80
C GLN A 48 -1.83 8.34 10.35
N GLY A 49 -1.45 8.42 9.07
CA GLY A 49 -0.80 9.59 8.52
C GLY A 49 -1.65 10.86 8.62
N VAL A 50 -2.95 10.75 8.33
CA VAL A 50 -3.91 11.86 8.47
C VAL A 50 -3.97 12.34 9.94
N GLU A 51 -4.09 11.39 10.88
CA GLU A 51 -4.21 11.73 12.30
C GLU A 51 -2.95 12.35 12.86
N ARG A 52 -1.76 11.92 12.39
CA ARG A 52 -0.50 12.56 12.78
C ARG A 52 -0.44 14.02 12.37
N ILE A 53 -0.90 14.33 11.17
CA ILE A 53 -0.93 15.71 10.66
C ILE A 53 -1.90 16.54 11.47
N ARG A 54 -3.08 16.00 11.80
CA ARG A 54 -4.05 16.67 12.65
C ARG A 54 -3.47 16.94 14.04
N HIS A 55 -2.77 15.96 14.61
CA HIS A 55 -2.18 16.08 15.93
C HIS A 55 -1.10 17.18 15.98
N ARG A 56 -0.39 17.42 14.86
CA ARG A 56 0.59 18.52 14.77
C ARG A 56 -0.07 19.89 14.63
N GLY A 57 -1.39 19.95 14.51
CA GLY A 57 -2.15 21.20 14.41
C GLY A 57 -2.41 21.67 12.98
N ASP A 58 -2.03 20.92 11.96
CA ASP A 58 -2.31 21.29 10.56
C ASP A 58 -3.66 20.70 10.12
N ASP A 59 -4.74 21.28 10.65
CA ASP A 59 -6.10 20.79 10.40
C ASP A 59 -6.49 20.90 8.93
N ALA A 60 -6.03 21.93 8.23
CA ALA A 60 -6.35 22.11 6.81
C ALA A 60 -5.77 20.98 5.95
N GLN A 61 -4.52 20.63 6.17
CA GLN A 61 -3.89 19.53 5.45
C GLN A 61 -4.51 18.19 5.84
N ALA A 62 -4.81 17.98 7.12
CA ALA A 62 -5.46 16.76 7.60
C ALA A 62 -6.82 16.56 6.93
N LYS A 63 -7.59 17.62 6.77
CA LYS A 63 -8.89 17.55 6.07
C LYS A 63 -8.72 17.19 4.59
N ARG A 64 -7.74 17.78 3.91
CA ARG A 64 -7.48 17.47 2.49
C ARG A 64 -7.10 16.01 2.32
N LEU A 65 -6.18 15.53 3.15
CA LEU A 65 -5.74 14.14 3.10
C LEU A 65 -6.85 13.16 3.48
N GLY A 66 -7.67 13.51 4.46
CA GLY A 66 -8.82 12.70 4.84
C GLY A 66 -9.85 12.56 3.71
N ARG A 67 -10.11 13.64 2.97
CA ARG A 67 -10.98 13.60 1.80
C ARG A 67 -10.41 12.71 0.70
N TRP A 68 -9.11 12.85 0.44
CA TRP A 68 -8.42 11.99 -0.55
C TRP A 68 -8.52 10.52 -0.16
N LEU A 69 -8.26 10.20 1.10
CA LEU A 69 -8.36 8.82 1.60
C LEU A 69 -9.78 8.28 1.43
N LYS A 70 -10.79 9.09 1.74
CA LYS A 70 -12.18 8.70 1.56
C LYS A 70 -12.49 8.41 0.09
N GLN A 71 -11.95 9.21 -0.83
CA GLN A 71 -12.11 8.95 -2.26
C GLN A 71 -11.51 7.61 -2.66
N VAL A 72 -10.27 7.32 -2.21
CA VAL A 72 -9.59 6.06 -2.51
C VAL A 72 -10.43 4.86 -2.06
N THR A 73 -10.96 4.90 -0.84
CA THR A 73 -11.70 3.77 -0.27
C THR A 73 -13.15 3.67 -0.78
N THR A 74 -13.73 4.75 -1.25
CA THR A 74 -15.13 4.78 -1.72
C THR A 74 -15.25 4.42 -3.20
N ILE A 75 -14.29 4.88 -4.03
CA ILE A 75 -14.36 4.67 -5.49
C ILE A 75 -14.09 3.21 -5.85
N TYR A 76 -13.16 2.56 -5.14
CA TYR A 76 -12.73 1.20 -5.47
C TYR A 76 -12.80 0.25 -4.27
N PRO A 77 -14.02 0.06 -3.67
CA PRO A 77 -14.13 -0.77 -2.47
C PRO A 77 -13.71 -2.23 -2.69
N GLU A 78 -13.98 -2.78 -3.89
CA GLU A 78 -13.60 -4.15 -4.22
C GLU A 78 -12.10 -4.35 -4.37
N SER A 79 -11.35 -3.25 -4.51
CA SER A 79 -9.89 -3.27 -4.65
C SER A 79 -9.18 -3.30 -3.30
N ILE A 80 -9.91 -3.22 -2.20
CA ILE A 80 -9.33 -3.25 -0.85
C ILE A 80 -9.45 -4.67 -0.30
N LEU A 81 -8.32 -5.35 -0.12
CA LEU A 81 -8.28 -6.74 0.31
C LEU A 81 -8.20 -6.84 1.83
N PRO A 82 -8.99 -7.72 2.43
CA PRO A 82 -9.04 -7.85 3.88
C PRO A 82 -7.80 -8.56 4.45
N PHE A 83 -7.61 -8.40 5.76
CA PHE A 83 -6.64 -9.18 6.52
C PHE A 83 -7.46 -10.15 7.38
N ASP A 84 -7.70 -11.34 6.85
CA ASP A 84 -8.55 -12.34 7.48
C ASP A 84 -7.71 -13.40 8.21
N GLU A 85 -8.38 -14.46 8.71
CA GLU A 85 -7.71 -15.52 9.46
C GLU A 85 -6.65 -16.22 8.64
N GLU A 86 -6.93 -16.56 7.39
CA GLU A 86 -5.97 -17.23 6.50
C GLU A 86 -4.72 -16.36 6.30
N THR A 87 -4.92 -15.08 6.06
CA THR A 87 -3.83 -14.11 5.91
C THR A 87 -3.02 -13.99 7.20
N ALA A 88 -3.69 -14.02 8.35
CA ALA A 88 -3.03 -13.97 9.65
C ALA A 88 -2.09 -15.16 9.88
N HIS A 89 -2.49 -16.36 9.46
CA HIS A 89 -1.62 -17.54 9.57
C HIS A 89 -0.37 -17.38 8.70
N VAL A 90 -0.50 -16.90 7.47
CA VAL A 90 0.66 -16.63 6.61
C VAL A 90 1.56 -15.59 7.25
N TRP A 91 1.00 -14.49 7.74
CA TRP A 91 1.75 -13.43 8.42
C TRP A 91 2.55 -13.99 9.61
N GLY A 92 1.91 -14.80 10.45
CA GLY A 92 2.58 -15.40 11.61
C GLY A 92 3.80 -16.22 11.20
N ARG A 93 3.68 -17.02 10.14
CA ARG A 93 4.81 -17.80 9.62
C ARG A 93 5.93 -16.93 9.08
N LEU A 94 5.60 -15.82 8.42
CA LEU A 94 6.61 -14.89 7.87
C LEU A 94 7.44 -14.21 8.95
N ARG A 95 6.94 -14.15 10.18
CA ARG A 95 7.64 -13.48 11.28
C ARG A 95 8.66 -14.35 11.99
N VAL A 96 8.78 -15.60 11.61
CA VAL A 96 9.72 -16.53 12.25
C VAL A 96 10.72 -16.99 11.20
N PRO A 97 12.04 -16.80 11.42
CA PRO A 97 12.68 -16.24 12.61
C PRO A 97 12.77 -14.70 12.63
N ASN A 98 12.34 -14.01 11.57
CA ASN A 98 12.56 -12.57 11.38
C ASN A 98 11.29 -11.77 11.73
N PRO A 99 11.17 -11.24 12.97
CA PRO A 99 9.94 -10.54 13.40
C PRO A 99 9.86 -9.08 12.99
N GLU A 100 10.91 -8.51 12.43
CA GLU A 100 10.95 -7.09 12.03
C GLU A 100 9.99 -6.77 10.90
N ASN A 101 9.67 -5.49 10.76
CA ASN A 101 8.77 -4.95 9.73
C ASN A 101 7.40 -5.65 9.73
N PRO A 102 6.70 -5.68 10.89
CA PRO A 102 5.47 -6.47 11.02
C PRO A 102 4.36 -6.02 10.07
N LEU A 103 4.22 -4.71 9.81
CA LEU A 103 3.17 -4.21 8.91
C LEU A 103 3.48 -4.58 7.45
N ASP A 104 4.74 -4.47 7.03
CA ASP A 104 5.14 -4.89 5.69
C ASP A 104 4.88 -6.37 5.48
N LYS A 105 5.11 -7.20 6.52
CA LYS A 105 4.82 -8.63 6.44
C LYS A 105 3.32 -8.92 6.38
N GLN A 106 2.47 -8.06 6.98
CA GLN A 106 1.03 -8.18 6.81
C GLN A 106 0.62 -7.94 5.35
N ILE A 107 1.19 -6.92 4.73
CA ILE A 107 0.95 -6.62 3.31
C ILE A 107 1.46 -7.77 2.43
N ALA A 108 2.66 -8.28 2.73
CA ALA A 108 3.23 -9.42 2.00
C ALA A 108 2.34 -10.66 2.11
N ALA A 109 1.78 -10.94 3.27
CA ALA A 109 0.88 -12.07 3.48
C ALA A 109 -0.34 -11.97 2.56
N THR A 110 -0.94 -10.79 2.44
CA THR A 110 -2.05 -10.55 1.53
C THR A 110 -1.64 -10.82 0.07
N ALA A 111 -0.46 -10.33 -0.33
CA ALA A 111 0.05 -10.54 -1.68
C ALA A 111 0.26 -12.03 -1.98
N LEU A 112 0.80 -12.78 -1.03
CA LEU A 112 1.04 -14.21 -1.19
C LEU A 112 -0.27 -14.99 -1.34
N ILE A 113 -1.27 -14.68 -0.52
CA ILE A 113 -2.59 -15.33 -0.57
C ILE A 113 -3.26 -15.11 -1.93
N HIS A 114 -3.16 -13.90 -2.48
CA HIS A 114 -3.85 -13.53 -3.72
C HIS A 114 -2.96 -13.60 -4.96
N ASP A 115 -1.72 -14.10 -4.81
CA ASP A 115 -0.75 -14.21 -5.92
C ASP A 115 -0.51 -12.88 -6.63
N LEU A 116 -0.28 -11.83 -5.84
CA LEU A 116 -0.05 -10.48 -6.35
C LEU A 116 1.42 -10.09 -6.22
N THR A 117 1.86 -9.17 -7.10
CA THR A 117 3.17 -8.53 -6.99
C THR A 117 3.03 -7.29 -6.11
N VAL A 118 3.87 -7.16 -5.09
CA VAL A 118 3.89 -5.98 -4.22
C VAL A 118 4.65 -4.86 -4.93
N VAL A 119 3.99 -3.71 -5.08
CA VAL A 119 4.59 -2.51 -5.67
C VAL A 119 5.02 -1.61 -4.51
N THR A 120 6.33 -1.49 -4.30
CA THR A 120 6.88 -0.85 -3.11
C THR A 120 8.25 -0.24 -3.39
N ARG A 121 8.59 0.81 -2.65
CA ARG A 121 9.95 1.34 -2.60
C ARG A 121 10.83 0.51 -1.66
N ASN A 122 10.24 -0.10 -0.64
CA ASN A 122 10.95 -0.79 0.45
C ASN A 122 11.20 -2.25 0.13
N THR A 123 11.80 -2.54 -1.01
CA THR A 123 12.02 -3.93 -1.47
C THR A 123 12.81 -4.76 -0.46
N ASP A 124 13.74 -4.14 0.28
CA ASP A 124 14.53 -4.86 1.29
C ASP A 124 13.68 -5.39 2.43
N HIS A 125 12.62 -4.66 2.82
CA HIS A 125 11.71 -5.10 3.88
C HIS A 125 10.87 -6.31 3.44
N PHE A 126 10.56 -6.40 2.16
CA PHE A 126 9.71 -7.46 1.61
C PHE A 126 10.50 -8.66 1.08
N ALA A 127 11.79 -8.50 0.77
CA ALA A 127 12.58 -9.57 0.15
C ALA A 127 12.54 -10.89 0.94
N PRO A 128 12.62 -10.89 2.30
CA PRO A 128 12.58 -12.14 3.05
C PRO A 128 11.25 -12.89 2.99
N THR A 129 10.18 -12.26 2.50
CA THR A 129 8.83 -12.84 2.50
C THR A 129 8.58 -13.78 1.33
N GLY A 130 9.40 -13.73 0.28
CA GLY A 130 9.18 -14.50 -0.94
C GLY A 130 8.14 -13.93 -1.89
N ALA A 131 7.51 -12.80 -1.56
CA ALA A 131 6.58 -12.13 -2.46
C ALA A 131 7.32 -11.56 -3.68
N ARG A 132 6.65 -11.55 -4.84
CA ARG A 132 7.18 -10.85 -6.00
C ARG A 132 7.11 -9.34 -5.75
N LEU A 133 8.16 -8.62 -6.18
CA LEU A 133 8.31 -7.19 -5.86
C LEU A 133 8.56 -6.38 -7.13
N LEU A 134 8.04 -5.16 -7.12
CA LEU A 134 8.30 -4.16 -8.16
C LEU A 134 8.51 -2.81 -7.48
N ASN A 135 9.65 -2.17 -7.73
CA ASN A 135 9.90 -0.81 -7.27
C ASN A 135 9.64 0.16 -8.43
N PRO A 136 8.57 0.97 -8.38
CA PRO A 136 8.24 1.87 -9.48
C PRO A 136 9.03 3.18 -9.44
N PHE A 137 9.70 3.48 -8.34
CA PHE A 137 10.43 4.75 -8.20
C PHE A 137 11.61 4.82 -9.17
N SER A 138 11.78 5.97 -9.76
CA SER A 138 12.91 6.25 -10.66
C SER A 138 13.94 7.18 -10.00
#